data_16b986507cc793d7f7f5ec01eb3424e6
#
_entry.id   16b986507cc793d7f7f5ec01eb3424e6
#
_cell.length_a   1.000
_cell.length_b   1.000
_cell.length_c   1.000
_cell.angle_alpha   90.00
_cell.angle_beta   90.00
_cell.angle_gamma   90.00
#
_symmetry.space_group_name_H-M   'P 1'
#
loop_
_entity.id
_entity.type
_entity.pdbx_description
1 polymer ?
#
loop_
_entity_poly.entity_id
_entity_poly.type
_entity_poly.pdbx_seq_one_letter_code
_entity_poly.pdbx_strand_id
1 'polypeptide(L)'
;RGKENVIAWLDYMIIIIKTIDKKHPITIGWSNVKSATILQDKVDVVSFHYYEDLADFEEEYISLKNKIKNNKPIILQEFGVSSYGGFWRPFASSEEKQANYYKEMQNVLAKNSIPFMSWTLYDFDKVPQEVVGRIPWRVYPQKKFGFLNRDGIKKPSFKFISE
;
A
#
# COMPACT_ATOMS: atom_id res chain seq x y z
N ARG A 1 -1.00 -17.65 -14.79
CA ARG A 1 0.27 -17.29 -15.45
C ARG A 1 1.36 -17.46 -14.40
N GLY A 2 2.50 -18.11 -14.75
CA GLY A 2 3.58 -18.35 -13.78
C GLY A 2 4.28 -17.07 -13.36
N LYS A 3 4.81 -17.04 -12.13
CA LYS A 3 5.56 -15.91 -11.56
C LYS A 3 6.71 -15.44 -12.47
N GLU A 4 7.42 -16.39 -13.07
CA GLU A 4 8.55 -16.12 -13.96
C GLU A 4 8.13 -15.33 -15.21
N ASN A 5 6.98 -15.65 -15.80
CA ASN A 5 6.45 -14.92 -16.96
C ASN A 5 6.10 -13.46 -16.62
N VAL A 6 5.58 -13.23 -15.41
CA VAL A 6 5.27 -11.87 -14.95
C VAL A 6 6.56 -11.08 -14.74
N ILE A 7 7.59 -11.67 -14.13
CA ILE A 7 8.89 -11.01 -13.91
C ILE A 7 9.56 -10.69 -15.26
N ALA A 8 9.56 -11.64 -16.21
CA ALA A 8 10.12 -11.41 -17.55
C ALA A 8 9.37 -10.30 -18.30
N TRP A 9 8.05 -10.25 -18.18
CA TRP A 9 7.24 -9.18 -18.75
C TRP A 9 7.55 -7.82 -18.11
N LEU A 10 7.69 -7.75 -16.79
CA LEU A 10 8.06 -6.52 -16.09
C LEU A 10 9.45 -6.02 -16.49
N ASP A 11 10.44 -6.91 -16.59
CA ASP A 11 11.78 -6.56 -17.05
C ASP A 11 11.75 -5.97 -18.48
N TYR A 12 11.01 -6.61 -19.38
CA TYR A 12 10.80 -6.12 -20.74
C TYR A 12 10.11 -4.74 -20.76
N MET A 13 9.07 -4.54 -19.94
CA MET A 13 8.36 -3.26 -19.87
C MET A 13 9.25 -2.14 -19.35
N ILE A 14 10.10 -2.39 -18.35
CA ILE A 14 11.07 -1.41 -17.85
C ILE A 14 12.00 -0.94 -18.98
N ILE A 15 12.52 -1.87 -19.79
CA ILE A 15 13.37 -1.54 -20.92
C ILE A 15 12.64 -0.63 -21.91
N ILE A 16 11.41 -0.98 -22.29
CA ILE A 16 10.60 -0.15 -23.21
C ILE A 16 10.37 1.24 -22.62
N ILE A 17 9.93 1.34 -21.37
CA ILE A 17 9.64 2.63 -20.74
C ILE A 17 10.90 3.50 -20.73
N LYS A 18 12.05 2.94 -20.35
CA LYS A 18 13.34 3.67 -20.32
C LYS A 18 13.82 4.11 -21.71
N THR A 19 13.39 3.49 -22.79
CA THR A 19 13.68 3.98 -24.14
C THR A 19 12.86 5.20 -24.52
N ILE A 20 11.64 5.29 -23.99
CA ILE A 20 10.67 6.37 -24.29
C ILE A 20 10.86 7.54 -23.32
N ASP A 21 10.90 7.24 -22.04
CA ASP A 21 11.03 8.24 -20.96
C ASP A 21 12.35 8.04 -20.21
N LYS A 22 13.25 8.99 -20.41
CA LYS A 22 14.58 9.04 -19.77
C LYS A 22 14.63 9.97 -18.57
N LYS A 23 13.54 10.67 -18.26
CA LYS A 23 13.51 11.71 -17.23
C LYS A 23 12.88 11.25 -15.93
N HIS A 24 11.79 10.49 -16.01
CA HIS A 24 11.07 10.08 -14.81
C HIS A 24 11.64 8.80 -14.21
N PRO A 25 11.71 8.73 -12.87
CA PRO A 25 12.12 7.50 -12.19
C PRO A 25 11.05 6.40 -12.36
N ILE A 26 11.51 5.16 -12.46
CA ILE A 26 10.65 3.99 -12.60
C ILE A 26 10.64 3.20 -11.28
N THR A 27 9.47 2.72 -10.91
CA THR A 27 9.26 1.76 -9.83
C THR A 27 8.30 0.65 -10.23
N ILE A 28 8.29 -0.43 -9.46
CA ILE A 28 7.30 -1.51 -9.53
C ILE A 28 6.62 -1.59 -8.17
N GLY A 29 5.28 -1.43 -8.15
CA GLY A 29 4.48 -1.60 -6.94
C GLY A 29 4.34 -3.09 -6.58
N TRP A 30 5.21 -3.61 -5.74
CA TRP A 30 5.14 -5.00 -5.29
C TRP A 30 4.09 -5.16 -4.18
N SER A 31 3.33 -6.24 -4.24
CA SER A 31 2.24 -6.52 -3.31
C SER A 31 2.67 -6.80 -1.86
N ASN A 32 3.97 -6.97 -1.60
CA ASN A 32 4.53 -7.22 -0.28
C ASN A 32 6.03 -6.93 -0.23
N VAL A 33 6.58 -6.83 0.99
CA VAL A 33 7.99 -6.57 1.27
C VAL A 33 8.92 -7.60 0.65
N LYS A 34 8.57 -8.89 0.71
CA LYS A 34 9.42 -10.00 0.23
C LYS A 34 9.69 -9.93 -1.27
N SER A 35 8.73 -9.43 -2.03
CA SER A 35 8.86 -9.29 -3.48
C SER A 35 9.61 -8.02 -3.90
N ALA A 36 9.75 -7.04 -3.02
CA ALA A 36 10.31 -5.72 -3.35
C ALA A 36 11.78 -5.74 -3.81
N THR A 37 12.51 -6.81 -3.52
CA THR A 37 13.89 -6.99 -4.00
C THR A 37 13.98 -7.49 -5.44
N ILE A 38 12.87 -7.98 -6.03
CA ILE A 38 12.84 -8.51 -7.38
C ILE A 38 12.99 -7.34 -8.36
N LEU A 39 13.89 -7.46 -9.32
CA LEU A 39 14.23 -6.42 -10.30
C LEU A 39 14.71 -5.09 -9.67
N GLN A 40 15.18 -5.09 -8.42
CA GLN A 40 15.65 -3.89 -7.75
C GLN A 40 16.81 -3.18 -8.49
N ASP A 41 17.59 -3.91 -9.26
CA ASP A 41 18.69 -3.37 -10.08
C ASP A 41 18.19 -2.63 -11.33
N LYS A 42 16.97 -2.92 -11.78
CA LYS A 42 16.36 -2.37 -13.00
C LYS A 42 15.55 -1.10 -12.77
N VAL A 43 15.04 -0.89 -11.56
CA VAL A 43 14.20 0.27 -11.18
C VAL A 43 15.03 1.36 -10.48
N ASP A 44 14.51 2.57 -10.45
CA ASP A 44 15.17 3.71 -9.82
C ASP A 44 14.74 3.86 -8.35
N VAL A 45 13.52 3.46 -8.03
CA VAL A 45 12.93 3.46 -6.69
C VAL A 45 12.36 2.08 -6.40
N VAL A 46 12.57 1.58 -5.19
CA VAL A 46 11.95 0.35 -4.71
C VAL A 46 10.62 0.72 -4.04
N SER A 47 9.54 0.06 -4.41
CA SER A 47 8.25 0.28 -3.75
C SER A 47 7.50 -1.01 -3.49
N PHE A 48 6.68 -1.01 -2.44
CA PHE A 48 5.90 -2.15 -2.01
C PHE A 48 4.59 -1.71 -1.35
N HIS A 49 3.63 -2.64 -1.29
CA HIS A 49 2.40 -2.52 -0.51
C HIS A 49 2.53 -3.29 0.81
N TYR A 50 1.80 -2.87 1.82
CA TYR A 50 1.81 -3.53 3.11
C TYR A 50 0.39 -3.65 3.68
N TYR A 51 -0.08 -4.89 3.85
CA TYR A 51 -1.39 -5.23 4.40
C TYR A 51 -1.32 -6.37 5.42
N GLU A 52 -0.10 -6.72 5.85
CA GLU A 52 0.18 -7.69 6.89
C GLU A 52 0.06 -7.06 8.29
N ASP A 53 0.49 -7.77 9.34
CA ASP A 53 0.42 -7.28 10.71
C ASP A 53 1.36 -6.08 10.90
N LEU A 54 0.82 -5.01 11.51
CA LEU A 54 1.59 -3.80 11.79
C LEU A 54 2.75 -4.04 12.75
N ALA A 55 2.63 -5.03 13.65
CA ALA A 55 3.69 -5.39 14.59
C ALA A 55 4.98 -5.84 13.89
N ASP A 56 4.87 -6.44 12.70
CA ASP A 56 6.00 -6.98 11.95
C ASP A 56 6.59 -5.94 10.96
N PHE A 57 5.88 -4.83 10.72
CA PHE A 57 6.22 -3.87 9.67
C PHE A 57 7.64 -3.28 9.81
N GLU A 58 8.02 -2.86 11.00
CA GLU A 58 9.32 -2.21 11.21
C GLU A 58 10.48 -3.19 10.95
N GLU A 59 10.38 -4.41 11.44
CA GLU A 59 11.40 -5.45 11.24
C GLU A 59 11.51 -5.83 9.75
N GLU A 60 10.37 -6.04 9.08
CA GLU A 60 10.35 -6.35 7.66
C GLU A 60 10.91 -5.21 6.79
N TYR A 61 10.61 -3.96 7.13
CA TYR A 61 11.18 -2.79 6.45
C TYR A 61 12.71 -2.70 6.63
N ILE A 62 13.21 -2.88 7.85
CA ILE A 62 14.66 -2.87 8.14
C ILE A 62 15.34 -4.01 7.37
N SER A 63 14.75 -5.21 7.37
CA SER A 63 15.23 -6.35 6.59
C SER A 63 15.28 -6.04 5.10
N LEU A 64 14.25 -5.39 4.54
CA LEU A 64 14.24 -4.94 3.15
C LEU A 64 15.36 -3.94 2.89
N LYS A 65 15.47 -2.90 3.71
CA LYS A 65 16.48 -1.85 3.57
C LYS A 65 17.89 -2.42 3.51
N ASN A 66 18.21 -3.42 4.32
CA ASN A 66 19.50 -4.10 4.34
C ASN A 66 19.78 -4.94 3.08
N LYS A 67 18.76 -5.33 2.33
CA LYS A 67 18.85 -6.10 1.08
C LYS A 67 18.91 -5.21 -0.17
N ILE A 68 18.52 -3.95 -0.06
CA ILE A 68 18.53 -3.02 -1.19
C ILE A 68 19.95 -2.55 -1.47
N LYS A 69 20.37 -2.73 -2.72
CA LYS A 69 21.69 -2.31 -3.20
C LYS A 69 21.69 -0.83 -3.58
N ASN A 70 22.88 -0.22 -3.49
CA ASN A 70 23.15 1.15 -3.95
C ASN A 70 22.30 2.23 -3.25
N ASN A 71 21.84 2.00 -2.03
CA ASN A 71 21.04 2.95 -1.23
C ASN A 71 19.86 3.55 -2.00
N LYS A 72 19.19 2.76 -2.84
CA LYS A 72 18.02 3.23 -3.58
C LYS A 72 16.93 3.68 -2.64
N PRO A 73 16.16 4.73 -3.00
CA PRO A 73 14.98 5.13 -2.25
C PRO A 73 13.97 3.99 -2.13
N ILE A 74 13.36 3.87 -0.96
CA ILE A 74 12.31 2.88 -0.69
C ILE A 74 11.05 3.64 -0.32
N ILE A 75 9.91 3.30 -0.95
CA ILE A 75 8.61 3.93 -0.71
C ILE A 75 7.59 2.87 -0.33
N LEU A 76 6.89 3.08 0.77
CA LEU A 76 5.66 2.36 1.07
C LEU A 76 4.55 2.93 0.19
N GLN A 77 4.29 2.28 -0.94
CA GLN A 77 3.43 2.81 -2.00
C GLN A 77 1.95 2.64 -1.70
N GLU A 78 1.58 1.63 -0.91
CA GLU A 78 0.20 1.39 -0.56
C GLU A 78 0.09 0.66 0.78
N PHE A 79 -0.73 1.19 1.68
CA PHE A 79 -1.13 0.54 2.91
C PHE A 79 -2.45 1.14 3.39
N GLY A 80 -3.15 0.41 4.25
CA GLY A 80 -4.38 0.92 4.82
C GLY A 80 -5.20 -0.16 5.50
N VAL A 81 -6.18 0.27 6.26
CA VAL A 81 -7.14 -0.61 6.91
C VAL A 81 -8.56 -0.08 6.76
N SER A 82 -9.49 -0.99 6.52
CA SER A 82 -10.90 -0.64 6.39
C SER A 82 -11.50 -0.29 7.75
N SER A 83 -12.33 0.75 7.80
CA SER A 83 -13.14 1.10 8.98
C SER A 83 -14.49 0.35 9.03
N TYR A 84 -14.72 -0.62 8.14
CA TYR A 84 -15.99 -1.32 8.07
C TYR A 84 -16.23 -2.25 9.25
N GLY A 85 -17.16 -1.91 10.13
CA GLY A 85 -17.64 -2.70 11.28
C GLY A 85 -19.07 -3.21 11.14
N GLY A 86 -19.56 -3.42 9.90
CA GLY A 86 -20.94 -3.83 9.64
C GLY A 86 -21.21 -5.32 9.85
N PHE A 87 -22.46 -5.73 9.53
CA PHE A 87 -23.01 -7.06 9.79
C PHE A 87 -22.10 -8.24 9.34
N TRP A 88 -21.43 -8.09 8.20
CA TRP A 88 -20.56 -9.13 7.63
C TRP A 88 -19.18 -9.26 8.32
N ARG A 89 -18.81 -8.29 9.15
CA ARG A 89 -17.61 -8.29 9.99
C ARG A 89 -17.87 -7.52 11.27
N PRO A 90 -18.81 -7.98 12.10
CA PRO A 90 -19.14 -7.31 13.35
C PRO A 90 -17.90 -7.30 14.26
N PHE A 91 -17.59 -6.13 14.84
CA PHE A 91 -16.42 -5.92 15.71
C PHE A 91 -15.03 -6.04 15.07
N ALA A 92 -14.93 -6.39 13.79
CA ALA A 92 -13.64 -6.54 13.12
C ALA A 92 -12.91 -5.19 12.95
N SER A 93 -13.66 -4.12 12.68
CA SER A 93 -13.09 -2.78 12.49
C SER A 93 -14.08 -1.68 12.90
N SER A 94 -13.55 -0.47 13.05
CA SER A 94 -14.29 0.77 13.26
C SER A 94 -13.44 1.95 12.81
N GLU A 95 -14.00 3.15 12.74
CA GLU A 95 -13.22 4.36 12.47
C GLU A 95 -12.15 4.62 13.55
N GLU A 96 -12.41 4.24 14.82
CA GLU A 96 -11.42 4.33 15.89
C GLU A 96 -10.27 3.34 15.71
N LYS A 97 -10.57 2.09 15.36
CA LYS A 97 -9.53 1.08 15.05
C LYS A 97 -8.70 1.51 13.84
N GLN A 98 -9.35 2.07 12.82
CA GLN A 98 -8.66 2.65 11.67
C GLN A 98 -7.73 3.79 12.13
N ALA A 99 -8.20 4.70 12.99
CA ALA A 99 -7.41 5.80 13.50
C ALA A 99 -6.19 5.32 14.32
N ASN A 100 -6.38 4.32 15.18
CA ASN A 100 -5.28 3.73 15.96
C ASN A 100 -4.23 3.07 15.06
N TYR A 101 -4.65 2.32 14.04
CA TYR A 101 -3.74 1.75 13.06
C TYR A 101 -2.88 2.83 12.38
N TYR A 102 -3.49 3.91 11.90
CA TYR A 102 -2.74 5.00 11.26
C TYR A 102 -1.84 5.76 12.23
N LYS A 103 -2.24 5.92 13.49
CA LYS A 103 -1.39 6.49 14.54
C LYS A 103 -0.13 5.66 14.77
N GLU A 104 -0.27 4.35 14.90
CA GLU A 104 0.86 3.45 15.12
C GLU A 104 1.76 3.39 13.88
N MET A 105 1.18 3.27 12.69
CA MET A 105 1.93 3.27 11.44
C MET A 105 2.71 4.57 11.26
N GLN A 106 2.09 5.73 11.54
CA GLN A 106 2.75 7.03 11.43
C GLN A 106 3.97 7.13 12.36
N ASN A 107 3.91 6.58 13.56
CA ASN A 107 5.06 6.53 14.46
C ASN A 107 6.24 5.76 13.84
N VAL A 108 5.98 4.62 13.21
CA VAL A 108 7.03 3.81 12.57
C VAL A 108 7.57 4.50 11.31
N LEU A 109 6.67 5.07 10.49
CA LEU A 109 7.04 5.79 9.28
C LEU A 109 7.93 7.00 9.59
N ALA A 110 7.54 7.82 10.59
CA ALA A 110 8.32 8.98 11.01
C ALA A 110 9.67 8.59 11.62
N LYS A 111 9.70 7.60 12.52
CA LYS A 111 10.92 7.08 13.16
C LYS A 111 11.96 6.65 12.13
N ASN A 112 11.54 6.03 11.04
CA ASN A 112 12.41 5.48 10.01
C ASN A 112 12.52 6.38 8.76
N SER A 113 11.88 7.56 8.75
CA SER A 113 11.80 8.50 7.63
C SER A 113 11.36 7.82 6.33
N ILE A 114 10.29 7.02 6.39
CA ILE A 114 9.77 6.24 5.26
C ILE A 114 8.79 7.10 4.45
N PRO A 115 9.06 7.41 3.19
CA PRO A 115 8.08 8.02 2.31
C PRO A 115 6.93 7.05 2.06
N PHE A 116 5.70 7.58 2.02
CA PHE A 116 4.53 6.72 1.87
C PHE A 116 3.39 7.33 1.07
N MET A 117 2.52 6.46 0.57
CA MET A 117 1.18 6.77 0.08
C MET A 117 0.21 5.78 0.72
N SER A 118 -0.98 6.24 1.06
CA SER A 118 -1.97 5.40 1.73
C SER A 118 -3.16 5.09 0.83
N TRP A 119 -3.77 3.97 1.03
CA TRP A 119 -5.03 3.58 0.42
C TRP A 119 -6.16 3.78 1.43
N THR A 120 -7.03 4.82 1.30
CA THR A 120 -7.16 5.79 0.22
C THR A 120 -7.77 7.09 0.78
N LEU A 121 -7.85 8.17 0.00
CA LEU A 121 -8.37 9.44 0.50
C LEU A 121 -9.87 9.40 0.80
N TYR A 122 -10.68 8.89 -0.13
CA TYR A 122 -12.16 8.82 0.01
C TYR A 122 -12.66 7.39 0.15
N ASP A 123 -13.76 7.22 0.91
CA ASP A 123 -14.57 6.02 0.84
C ASP A 123 -15.19 5.85 -0.55
N PHE A 124 -15.19 4.63 -1.08
CA PHE A 124 -15.79 4.34 -2.37
C PHE A 124 -17.30 4.17 -2.29
N ASP A 125 -18.03 4.76 -3.20
CA ASP A 125 -19.46 4.46 -3.39
C ASP A 125 -19.64 3.07 -4.02
N LYS A 126 -18.85 2.80 -5.05
CA LYS A 126 -18.86 1.53 -5.78
C LYS A 126 -17.43 1.00 -5.88
N VAL A 127 -17.30 -0.32 -5.87
CA VAL A 127 -16.03 -1.01 -6.16
C VAL A 127 -16.25 -1.95 -7.34
N PRO A 128 -15.29 -2.07 -8.27
CA PRO A 128 -15.42 -2.93 -9.44
C PRO A 128 -15.61 -4.40 -9.02
N GLN A 129 -16.69 -5.01 -9.45
CA GLN A 129 -17.00 -6.41 -9.13
C GLN A 129 -16.02 -7.38 -9.79
N GLU A 130 -15.42 -6.97 -10.90
CA GLU A 130 -14.37 -7.71 -11.63
C GLU A 130 -13.11 -7.88 -10.79
N VAL A 131 -12.84 -6.95 -9.86
CA VAL A 131 -11.66 -6.95 -8.99
C VAL A 131 -11.97 -7.62 -7.65
N VAL A 132 -13.04 -7.19 -6.98
CA VAL A 132 -13.34 -7.64 -5.61
C VAL A 132 -14.33 -8.79 -5.54
N GLY A 133 -15.00 -9.10 -6.66
CA GLY A 133 -16.10 -10.05 -6.71
C GLY A 133 -17.40 -9.47 -6.19
N ARG A 134 -18.44 -10.34 -6.05
CA ARG A 134 -19.79 -9.96 -5.61
C ARG A 134 -20.10 -10.28 -4.16
N ILE A 135 -19.14 -10.84 -3.44
CA ILE A 135 -19.35 -11.38 -2.10
C ILE A 135 -19.36 -10.23 -1.08
N PRO A 136 -20.43 -10.04 -0.27
CA PRO A 136 -20.61 -8.89 0.61
C PRO A 136 -19.42 -8.64 1.56
N TRP A 137 -18.86 -9.67 2.19
CA TRP A 137 -17.74 -9.52 3.12
C TRP A 137 -16.40 -9.16 2.45
N ARG A 138 -16.34 -9.17 1.12
CA ARG A 138 -15.22 -8.58 0.34
C ARG A 138 -15.55 -7.16 -0.11
N VAL A 139 -16.77 -6.95 -0.61
CA VAL A 139 -17.21 -5.68 -1.20
C VAL A 139 -17.31 -4.56 -0.17
N TYR A 140 -18.00 -4.80 0.96
CA TYR A 140 -18.26 -3.75 1.95
C TYR A 140 -17.00 -3.21 2.64
N PRO A 141 -16.03 -4.05 3.06
CA PRO A 141 -14.78 -3.53 3.59
C PRO A 141 -14.01 -2.65 2.58
N GLN A 142 -13.98 -3.02 1.30
CA GLN A 142 -13.29 -2.24 0.27
C GLN A 142 -13.85 -0.82 0.09
N LYS A 143 -15.10 -0.60 0.44
CA LYS A 143 -15.72 0.72 0.37
C LYS A 143 -15.31 1.67 1.50
N LYS A 144 -14.61 1.20 2.53
CA LYS A 144 -14.42 1.92 3.80
C LYS A 144 -12.96 2.14 4.19
N PHE A 145 -12.07 2.26 3.22
CA PHE A 145 -10.65 2.55 3.45
C PHE A 145 -10.34 4.05 3.54
N GLY A 146 -11.26 4.92 3.12
CA GLY A 146 -11.01 6.37 3.07
C GLY A 146 -10.71 7.02 4.42
N PHE A 147 -9.94 8.09 4.39
CA PHE A 147 -9.80 9.06 5.48
C PHE A 147 -10.98 10.03 5.54
N LEU A 148 -11.61 10.23 4.40
CA LEU A 148 -12.86 10.96 4.25
C LEU A 148 -13.97 9.95 3.95
N ASN A 149 -15.15 10.17 4.52
CA ASN A 149 -16.31 9.43 4.08
C ASN A 149 -16.76 9.89 2.67
N ARG A 150 -17.81 9.30 2.13
CA ARG A 150 -18.33 9.64 0.80
C ARG A 150 -18.77 11.10 0.66
N ASP A 151 -19.21 11.71 1.75
CA ASP A 151 -19.69 13.08 1.79
C ASP A 151 -18.57 14.10 2.05
N GLY A 152 -17.31 13.64 2.11
CA GLY A 152 -16.14 14.47 2.36
C GLY A 152 -15.90 14.78 3.84
N ILE A 153 -16.63 14.15 4.75
CA ILE A 153 -16.46 14.35 6.19
C ILE A 153 -15.21 13.58 6.65
N LYS A 154 -14.34 14.26 7.36
CA LYS A 154 -13.10 13.69 7.90
C LYS A 154 -13.40 12.63 8.95
N LYS A 155 -12.83 11.45 8.78
CA LYS A 155 -12.82 10.40 9.82
C LYS A 155 -11.73 10.70 10.86
N PRO A 156 -11.77 10.07 12.05
CA PRO A 156 -10.75 10.23 13.10
C PRO A 156 -9.31 9.96 12.63
N SER A 157 -9.14 9.08 11.64
CA SER A 157 -7.85 8.74 11.05
C SER A 157 -7.21 9.88 10.22
N PHE A 158 -8.02 10.86 9.76
CA PHE A 158 -7.53 11.94 8.89
C PHE A 158 -6.41 12.77 9.55
N LYS A 159 -6.46 12.98 10.87
CA LYS A 159 -5.46 13.76 11.60
C LYS A 159 -4.03 13.19 11.51
N PHE A 160 -3.88 11.90 11.23
CA PHE A 160 -2.58 11.23 11.16
C PHE A 160 -1.93 11.28 9.77
N ILE A 161 -2.56 11.93 8.79
CA ILE A 161 -2.00 12.13 7.45
C ILE A 161 -1.86 13.60 7.07
N SER A 162 -2.36 14.52 7.91
CA SER A 162 -2.40 15.96 7.64
C SER A 162 -1.38 16.77 8.45
N GLU A 163 -0.60 16.13 9.29
CA GLU A 163 0.54 16.66 10.01
C GLU A 163 1.84 16.15 9.37
#